data_ac3473f1095b76f00c67d3e77f8a9adc
#
_entry.id   ac3473f1095b76f00c67d3e77f8a9adc
#
_cell.length_a   1.000
_cell.length_b   1.000
_cell.length_c   1.000
_cell.angle_alpha   90.00
_cell.angle_beta   90.00
_cell.angle_gamma   90.00
#
_symmetry.space_group_name_H-M   'P 1'
#
loop_
_entity.id
_entity.type
_entity.pdbx_description
1 polymer ?
#
loop_
_entity_poly.entity_id
_entity_poly.type
_entity_poly.pdbx_seq_one_letter_code
_entity_poly.pdbx_strand_id
1 'polypeptide(L)'
;MATASALVPAAPATRVSTTDVFRNGRFEANDWPILGDADAFPSEGQVIVSFARALDLLSGDVLGNRRIGVIVGPADKVAELAPHVDRLAVVAIDFPKYADGRGFSQAVRLARLGFAGEVRAIGNVLIDQIDFMRRVGITAFEVSHAVTRRYLEAGKDPAPGLYYQPS
;
A
#
# COMPACT_ATOMS: atom_id res chain seq x y z
N MET A 1 14.01 32.55 -14.67
CA MET A 1 13.93 32.03 -14.59
C MET A 1 13.30 31.23 -14.39
N ALA A 2 12.91 30.95 -14.25
CA ALA A 2 12.18 30.23 -13.89
C ALA A 2 11.87 29.21 -14.35
N THR A 3 11.87 29.04 -14.91
CA THR A 3 11.62 28.22 -15.48
C THR A 3 11.80 27.09 -15.15
N ALA A 4 12.47 26.96 -14.80
CA ALA A 4 12.79 25.88 -14.48
C ALA A 4 11.88 25.09 -14.06
N SER A 5 11.41 25.41 -13.39
CA SER A 5 10.58 24.70 -12.84
C SER A 5 9.88 23.87 -13.55
N ALA A 6 9.71 24.18 -14.47
CA ALA A 6 8.86 23.50 -15.09
C ALA A 6 9.14 22.20 -15.14
N LEU A 7 10.06 21.96 -15.06
CA LEU A 7 10.32 20.79 -15.35
C LEU A 7 10.05 19.83 -14.56
N VAL A 8 9.93 19.97 -13.85
CA VAL A 8 9.75 19.10 -13.05
C VAL A 8 8.91 18.19 -13.23
N PRO A 9 8.36 18.12 -13.62
CA PRO A 9 7.55 17.34 -13.77
C PRO A 9 7.44 16.22 -13.60
N ALA A 10 7.87 15.86 -13.95
CA ALA A 10 7.95 14.67 -13.86
C ALA A 10 7.50 14.19 -12.74
N ALA A 11 6.65 14.55 -12.48
CA ALA A 11 6.06 14.06 -11.54
C ALA A 11 5.98 12.71 -11.68
N PRO A 12 6.31 12.06 -10.85
CA PRO A 12 6.16 10.78 -10.84
C PRO A 12 4.83 10.56 -11.06
N ALA A 13 4.66 9.74 -11.77
CA ALA A 13 3.49 9.37 -12.09
C ALA A 13 2.68 9.24 -10.92
N THR A 14 1.75 9.93 -10.86
CA THR A 14 0.73 9.71 -9.98
C THR A 14 0.28 8.35 -10.25
N ARG A 15 0.51 7.46 -9.36
CA ARG A 15 -0.05 6.17 -9.56
C ARG A 15 -1.51 6.36 -9.50
N VAL A 16 -2.14 6.02 -10.56
CA VAL A 16 -3.56 6.08 -10.58
C VAL A 16 -4.00 4.98 -9.66
N SER A 17 -4.51 5.37 -8.56
CA SER A 17 -5.11 4.45 -7.64
C SER A 17 -6.29 3.83 -8.32
N THR A 18 -6.42 2.56 -8.26
CA THR A 18 -7.61 1.91 -8.78
C THR A 18 -8.78 2.38 -7.94
N THR A 19 -9.94 2.32 -8.52
CA THR A 19 -11.12 2.77 -7.82
C THR A 19 -11.61 1.77 -6.79
N ASP A 20 -11.01 0.58 -6.74
CA ASP A 20 -11.43 -0.45 -5.81
C ASP A 20 -10.24 -1.28 -5.34
N VAL A 21 -10.47 -2.04 -4.30
CA VAL A 21 -9.46 -2.86 -3.64
C VAL A 21 -10.05 -4.23 -3.43
N PHE A 22 -9.29 -5.27 -3.69
CA PHE A 22 -9.74 -6.63 -3.45
C PHE A 22 -9.40 -7.05 -2.02
N ARG A 23 -10.41 -7.36 -1.24
CA ARG A 23 -10.23 -7.90 0.10
C ARG A 23 -11.48 -8.66 0.51
N ASN A 24 -11.33 -9.57 1.41
CA ASN A 24 -12.43 -10.42 1.87
C ASN A 24 -13.13 -11.15 0.72
N GLY A 25 -12.37 -11.50 -0.31
CA GLY A 25 -12.89 -12.26 -1.43
C GLY A 25 -13.66 -11.46 -2.46
N ARG A 26 -13.64 -10.14 -2.38
CA ARG A 26 -14.38 -9.31 -3.34
C ARG A 26 -13.75 -7.94 -3.52
N PHE A 27 -14.15 -7.24 -4.57
CA PHE A 27 -13.69 -5.88 -4.77
C PHE A 27 -14.59 -4.93 -3.99
N GLU A 28 -13.98 -4.02 -3.27
CA GLU A 28 -14.66 -3.00 -2.47
C GLU A 28 -14.13 -1.62 -2.84
N ALA A 29 -14.90 -0.59 -2.57
CA ALA A 29 -14.48 0.77 -2.88
C ALA A 29 -13.17 1.10 -2.16
N ASN A 30 -12.31 1.84 -2.86
CA ASN A 30 -11.04 2.26 -2.29
C ASN A 30 -11.22 3.57 -1.55
N ASP A 31 -11.15 3.51 -0.23
CA ASP A 31 -11.32 4.68 0.60
C ASP A 31 -10.01 5.38 0.90
N TRP A 32 -8.90 4.87 0.41
CA TRP A 32 -7.58 5.41 0.72
C TRP A 32 -6.84 5.76 -0.57
N PRO A 33 -7.15 6.91 -1.17
CA PRO A 33 -6.45 7.31 -2.39
C PRO A 33 -4.99 7.65 -2.12
N ILE A 34 -4.16 7.44 -3.12
CA ILE A 34 -2.74 7.78 -3.01
C ILE A 34 -2.57 9.23 -3.40
N LEU A 35 -1.95 9.98 -2.51
CA LEU A 35 -1.68 11.40 -2.71
C LEU A 35 -0.30 11.56 -3.32
N GLY A 36 -0.19 12.33 -4.37
CA GLY A 36 1.11 12.60 -4.97
C GLY A 36 1.97 13.49 -4.09
N ASP A 37 3.27 13.39 -4.25
CA ASP A 37 4.19 14.16 -3.41
C ASP A 37 4.05 15.66 -3.60
N ALA A 38 3.63 16.09 -4.77
CA ALA A 38 3.46 17.51 -5.05
C ALA A 38 2.09 18.03 -4.62
N ASP A 39 1.20 17.15 -4.23
CA ASP A 39 -0.16 17.58 -3.88
C ASP A 39 -0.21 18.12 -2.46
N ALA A 40 -1.05 19.09 -2.24
CA ALA A 40 -1.21 19.63 -0.90
C ALA A 40 -1.83 18.56 0.01
N PHE A 41 -1.37 18.52 1.25
CA PHE A 41 -1.93 17.56 2.19
C PHE A 41 -3.33 18.04 2.60
N PRO A 42 -4.35 17.23 2.43
CA PRO A 42 -5.70 17.68 2.70
C PRO A 42 -5.96 17.91 4.18
N SER A 43 -6.83 18.86 4.47
CA SER A 43 -7.16 19.14 5.86
C SER A 43 -7.99 18.03 6.49
N GLU A 44 -8.66 17.24 5.69
CA GLU A 44 -9.43 16.13 6.20
C GLU A 44 -9.48 15.01 5.17
N GLY A 45 -9.95 13.88 5.56
CA GLY A 45 -10.01 12.72 4.67
C GLY A 45 -8.84 11.77 4.90
N GLN A 46 -8.87 10.67 4.20
CA GLN A 46 -7.89 9.60 4.34
C GLN A 46 -7.03 9.56 3.11
N VAL A 47 -5.73 9.51 3.27
CA VAL A 47 -4.83 9.42 2.12
C VAL A 47 -3.64 8.53 2.44
N ILE A 48 -3.06 7.96 1.40
CA ILE A 48 -1.80 7.23 1.49
C ILE A 48 -0.74 8.14 0.87
N VAL A 49 0.37 8.30 1.53
CA VAL A 49 1.46 9.16 1.05
C VAL A 49 2.74 8.35 0.88
N SER A 50 3.73 8.92 0.23
CA SER A 50 5.02 8.26 0.05
C SER A 50 5.71 8.05 1.39
N PHE A 51 6.67 7.15 1.43
CA PHE A 51 7.39 6.81 2.65
C PHE A 51 8.05 8.05 3.26
N ALA A 52 8.78 8.82 2.46
CA ALA A 52 9.47 10.01 2.95
C ALA A 52 8.48 11.04 3.49
N ARG A 53 7.39 11.23 2.79
CA ARG A 53 6.38 12.19 3.23
C ARG A 53 5.70 11.73 4.51
N ALA A 54 5.48 10.43 4.64
CA ALA A 54 4.88 9.89 5.85
C ALA A 54 5.78 10.14 7.06
N LEU A 55 7.08 9.91 6.93
CA LEU A 55 8.00 10.15 8.03
C LEU A 55 7.99 11.62 8.44
N ASP A 56 7.94 12.54 7.48
CA ASP A 56 7.86 13.95 7.80
C ASP A 56 6.58 14.28 8.54
N LEU A 57 5.45 13.80 8.06
CA LEU A 57 4.16 14.10 8.69
C LEU A 57 4.07 13.48 10.09
N LEU A 58 4.61 12.28 10.26
CA LEU A 58 4.54 11.60 11.54
C LEU A 58 5.46 12.22 12.58
N SER A 59 6.52 12.90 12.13
CA SER A 59 7.44 13.56 13.03
C SER A 59 6.96 14.93 13.46
N GLY A 60 5.96 15.48 12.80
CA GLY A 60 5.47 16.82 13.10
C GLY A 60 4.09 16.79 13.73
N ASP A 61 3.46 17.93 13.80
CA ASP A 61 2.17 18.07 14.43
C ASP A 61 1.00 18.19 13.47
N VAL A 62 1.28 18.12 12.19
CA VAL A 62 0.25 18.37 11.17
C VAL A 62 -0.90 17.39 11.25
N LEU A 63 -0.61 16.16 11.61
CA LEU A 63 -1.64 15.15 11.62
C LEU A 63 -2.60 15.24 12.80
N GLY A 64 -2.16 15.81 13.89
CA GLY A 64 -2.97 15.79 15.10
C GLY A 64 -3.28 14.33 15.47
N ASN A 65 -4.54 13.99 15.59
CA ASN A 65 -4.94 12.63 15.89
C ASN A 65 -5.26 11.80 14.67
N ARG A 66 -4.98 12.32 13.49
CA ARG A 66 -5.31 11.60 12.27
C ARG A 66 -4.34 10.46 12.02
N ARG A 67 -4.83 9.43 11.40
CA ARG A 67 -3.98 8.35 10.90
C ARG A 67 -3.81 8.53 9.40
N ILE A 68 -2.71 8.04 8.87
CA ILE A 68 -2.45 8.10 7.44
C ILE A 68 -2.08 6.74 6.92
N GLY A 69 -2.05 6.58 5.63
CA GLY A 69 -1.48 5.43 4.98
C GLY A 69 -0.11 5.79 4.43
N VAL A 70 0.73 4.80 4.26
CA VAL A 70 2.09 5.01 3.76
C VAL A 70 2.42 3.97 2.69
N ILE A 71 3.13 4.38 1.65
CA ILE A 71 3.66 3.45 0.65
C ILE A 71 5.05 3.04 1.09
N VAL A 72 5.32 1.75 1.05
CA VAL A 72 6.64 1.20 1.34
C VAL A 72 7.18 0.60 0.06
N GLY A 73 8.21 1.19 -0.48
CA GLY A 73 8.89 0.67 -1.67
C GLY A 73 9.99 -0.29 -1.28
N PRO A 74 10.60 -0.97 -2.27
CA PRO A 74 11.59 -2.00 -1.98
C PRO A 74 12.80 -1.52 -1.20
N ALA A 75 13.18 -0.27 -1.33
CA ALA A 75 14.35 0.26 -0.66
C ALA A 75 14.05 0.92 0.68
N ASP A 76 12.78 1.04 1.03
CA ASP A 76 12.40 1.75 2.23
C ASP A 76 12.61 0.86 3.46
N LYS A 77 13.01 1.47 4.55
CA LYS A 77 13.31 0.72 5.76
C LYS A 77 12.10 0.72 6.68
N VAL A 78 11.35 -0.34 6.65
CA VAL A 78 10.14 -0.48 7.44
C VAL A 78 10.41 -0.21 8.92
N ALA A 79 11.60 -0.52 9.40
CA ALA A 79 11.92 -0.29 10.81
C ALA A 79 11.76 1.18 11.23
N GLU A 80 11.87 2.10 10.29
CA GLU A 80 11.69 3.52 10.60
C GLU A 80 10.25 3.86 10.96
N LEU A 81 9.32 2.99 10.67
CA LEU A 81 7.93 3.18 11.04
C LEU A 81 7.64 2.72 12.47
N ALA A 82 8.58 2.06 13.11
CA ALA A 82 8.34 1.47 14.44
C ALA A 82 7.73 2.44 15.45
N PRO A 83 8.23 3.67 15.60
CA PRO A 83 7.65 4.57 16.59
C PRO A 83 6.28 5.10 16.20
N HIS A 84 5.83 4.81 14.98
CA HIS A 84 4.65 5.46 14.43
C HIS A 84 3.53 4.48 14.07
N VAL A 85 3.69 3.20 14.37
CA VAL A 85 2.72 2.19 13.90
C VAL A 85 1.30 2.48 14.37
N ASP A 86 1.13 3.11 15.51
CA ASP A 86 -0.20 3.43 16.01
C ASP A 86 -0.89 4.52 15.21
N ARG A 87 -0.14 5.27 14.44
CA ARG A 87 -0.69 6.38 13.66
C ARG A 87 -0.89 6.03 12.20
N LEU A 88 -0.63 4.78 11.86
CA LEU A 88 -0.79 4.31 10.49
C LEU A 88 -2.04 3.45 10.41
N ALA A 89 -2.87 3.71 9.42
CA ALA A 89 -4.06 2.91 9.19
C ALA A 89 -3.84 1.89 8.07
N VAL A 90 -3.05 2.26 7.07
CA VAL A 90 -2.79 1.40 5.92
C VAL A 90 -1.32 1.46 5.58
N VAL A 91 -0.70 0.32 5.37
CA VAL A 91 0.64 0.27 4.81
C VAL A 91 0.54 -0.42 3.45
N ALA A 92 0.82 0.33 2.39
CA ALA A 92 0.75 -0.19 1.04
C ALA A 92 2.15 -0.58 0.58
N ILE A 93 2.37 -1.87 0.43
CA ILE A 93 3.68 -2.37 0.02
C ILE A 93 3.71 -2.45 -1.50
N ASP A 94 4.69 -1.82 -2.09
CA ASP A 94 4.82 -1.75 -3.52
C ASP A 94 5.59 -2.96 -4.04
N PHE A 95 4.96 -3.70 -4.94
CA PHE A 95 5.59 -4.81 -5.63
C PHE A 95 5.91 -4.34 -7.04
N PRO A 96 7.18 -4.07 -7.31
CA PRO A 96 7.55 -3.55 -8.61
C PRO A 96 7.39 -4.60 -9.70
N LYS A 97 7.48 -4.16 -10.91
CA LYS A 97 7.21 -4.98 -12.07
C LYS A 97 7.98 -6.29 -12.07
N TYR A 98 9.21 -6.25 -11.64
CA TYR A 98 9.98 -7.47 -11.59
C TYR A 98 9.99 -7.96 -10.16
N ALA A 99 9.71 -9.20 -10.00
CA ALA A 99 9.58 -9.76 -8.71
C ALA A 99 10.85 -9.62 -7.92
N ASP A 100 10.69 -9.20 -6.72
CA ASP A 100 11.84 -9.11 -5.89
C ASP A 100 11.26 -9.42 -4.53
N GLY A 101 11.86 -10.25 -3.79
CA GLY A 101 11.33 -10.71 -2.51
C GLY A 101 11.25 -9.67 -1.41
N ARG A 102 11.72 -8.45 -1.66
CA ARG A 102 11.77 -7.45 -0.60
C ARG A 102 10.40 -7.08 -0.06
N GLY A 103 9.38 -7.06 -0.93
CA GLY A 103 8.02 -6.74 -0.47
C GLY A 103 7.52 -7.75 0.56
N PHE A 104 7.81 -9.02 0.34
CA PHE A 104 7.39 -10.06 1.28
C PHE A 104 8.13 -9.91 2.61
N SER A 105 9.42 -9.63 2.56
CA SER A 105 10.20 -9.40 3.77
C SER A 105 9.70 -8.19 4.54
N GLN A 106 9.30 -7.16 3.84
CA GLN A 106 8.77 -5.96 4.48
C GLN A 106 7.44 -6.25 5.18
N ALA A 107 6.60 -7.09 4.59
CA ALA A 107 5.35 -7.47 5.24
C ALA A 107 5.61 -8.21 6.54
N VAL A 108 6.58 -9.12 6.54
CA VAL A 108 6.94 -9.86 7.73
C VAL A 108 7.49 -8.91 8.80
N ARG A 109 8.35 -7.98 8.42
CA ARG A 109 8.91 -7.03 9.37
C ARG A 109 7.84 -6.14 9.97
N LEU A 110 6.88 -5.72 9.14
CA LEU A 110 5.80 -4.88 9.60
C LEU A 110 4.97 -5.60 10.65
N ALA A 111 4.69 -6.87 10.43
CA ALA A 111 3.96 -7.66 11.42
C ALA A 111 4.73 -7.73 12.74
N ARG A 112 6.05 -7.83 12.66
CA ARG A 112 6.89 -7.89 13.86
C ARG A 112 6.92 -6.58 14.62
N LEU A 113 6.66 -5.47 13.96
CA LEU A 113 6.57 -4.17 14.63
C LEU A 113 5.24 -4.00 15.35
N GLY A 114 4.32 -4.93 15.21
CA GLY A 114 3.03 -4.85 15.88
C GLY A 114 2.00 -4.04 15.13
N PHE A 115 2.21 -3.80 13.84
CA PHE A 115 1.23 -3.05 13.05
C PHE A 115 -0.07 -3.85 12.95
N ALA A 116 -1.17 -3.24 13.33
CA ALA A 116 -2.47 -3.90 13.36
C ALA A 116 -3.43 -3.41 12.27
N GLY A 117 -3.01 -2.48 11.45
CA GLY A 117 -3.88 -1.94 10.39
C GLY A 117 -3.87 -2.78 9.13
N GLU A 118 -4.33 -2.22 8.05
CA GLU A 118 -4.41 -2.93 6.79
C GLU A 118 -3.06 -2.96 6.09
N VAL A 119 -2.63 -4.13 5.65
CA VAL A 119 -1.44 -4.27 4.82
C VAL A 119 -1.93 -4.54 3.40
N ARG A 120 -1.61 -3.62 2.50
CA ARG A 120 -2.13 -3.65 1.13
C ARG A 120 -0.99 -3.87 0.15
N ALA A 121 -1.21 -4.71 -0.85
CA ALA A 121 -0.24 -4.86 -1.94
C ALA A 121 -0.65 -3.94 -3.08
N ILE A 122 0.30 -3.20 -3.62
CA ILE A 122 0.08 -2.35 -4.78
C ILE A 122 1.17 -2.65 -5.80
N GLY A 123 1.00 -2.14 -7.00
CA GLY A 123 1.98 -2.36 -8.07
C GLY A 123 1.63 -3.59 -8.88
N ASN A 124 2.58 -4.46 -9.04
CA ASN A 124 2.40 -5.63 -9.89
C ASN A 124 1.88 -6.82 -9.08
N VAL A 125 0.59 -6.86 -8.89
CA VAL A 125 -0.04 -7.92 -8.11
C VAL A 125 -0.52 -9.01 -9.06
N LEU A 126 0.14 -10.16 -9.02
CA LEU A 126 -0.16 -11.27 -9.92
C LEU A 126 -0.93 -12.36 -9.19
N ILE A 127 -1.82 -13.03 -9.93
CA ILE A 127 -2.72 -14.01 -9.34
C ILE A 127 -2.00 -15.13 -8.60
N ASP A 128 -0.88 -15.57 -9.11
CA ASP A 128 -0.16 -16.67 -8.51
C ASP A 128 0.65 -16.27 -7.28
N GLN A 129 0.73 -14.98 -6.98
CA GLN A 129 1.45 -14.50 -5.80
C GLN A 129 0.52 -14.13 -4.66
N ILE A 130 -0.75 -13.98 -4.91
CA ILE A 130 -1.71 -13.54 -3.90
C ILE A 130 -1.71 -14.44 -2.68
N ASP A 131 -1.64 -15.74 -2.91
CA ASP A 131 -1.61 -16.68 -1.83
C ASP A 131 -0.42 -16.44 -0.92
N PHE A 132 0.74 -16.30 -1.49
CA PHE A 132 1.95 -16.07 -0.71
C PHE A 132 1.88 -14.72 -0.01
N MET A 133 1.33 -13.72 -0.67
CA MET A 133 1.15 -12.40 -0.05
C MET A 133 0.28 -12.51 1.20
N ARG A 134 -0.78 -13.29 1.14
CA ARG A 134 -1.63 -13.48 2.31
C ARG A 134 -0.90 -14.16 3.45
N ARG A 135 -0.03 -15.09 3.13
CA ARG A 135 0.72 -15.80 4.17
C ARG A 135 1.67 -14.89 4.94
N VAL A 136 2.11 -13.80 4.35
CA VAL A 136 2.98 -12.86 5.04
C VAL A 136 2.20 -11.69 5.63
N GLY A 137 0.88 -11.75 5.62
CA GLY A 137 0.05 -10.76 6.32
C GLY A 137 -0.61 -9.72 5.46
N ILE A 138 -0.52 -9.81 4.15
CA ILE A 138 -1.18 -8.86 3.26
C ILE A 138 -2.65 -9.25 3.13
N THR A 139 -3.54 -8.30 3.38
CA THR A 139 -4.97 -8.58 3.42
C THR A 139 -5.76 -7.85 2.34
N ALA A 140 -5.16 -6.92 1.65
CA ALA A 140 -5.85 -6.15 0.61
C ALA A 140 -4.95 -6.00 -0.60
N PHE A 141 -5.56 -5.92 -1.77
CA PHE A 141 -4.80 -5.90 -3.02
C PHE A 141 -5.37 -4.88 -3.97
N GLU A 142 -4.54 -3.94 -4.42
CA GLU A 142 -4.91 -3.03 -5.48
C GLU A 142 -4.48 -3.69 -6.77
N VAL A 143 -5.42 -4.23 -7.53
CA VAL A 143 -5.11 -5.06 -8.67
C VAL A 143 -5.28 -4.27 -9.95
N SER A 144 -4.17 -3.91 -10.57
CA SER A 144 -4.21 -3.23 -11.87
C SER A 144 -3.92 -4.18 -13.02
N HIS A 145 -3.40 -5.37 -12.76
CA HIS A 145 -3.08 -6.32 -13.80
C HIS A 145 -4.36 -6.97 -14.32
N ALA A 146 -4.63 -6.77 -15.59
CA ALA A 146 -5.91 -7.16 -16.17
C ALA A 146 -6.25 -8.63 -16.03
N VAL A 147 -5.28 -9.51 -16.20
CA VAL A 147 -5.51 -10.94 -16.10
C VAL A 147 -5.82 -11.33 -14.66
N THR A 148 -5.06 -10.81 -13.70
CA THR A 148 -5.29 -11.08 -12.30
C THR A 148 -6.69 -10.62 -11.90
N ARG A 149 -7.04 -9.41 -12.32
CA ARG A 149 -8.34 -8.86 -11.99
C ARG A 149 -9.46 -9.74 -12.53
N ARG A 150 -9.33 -10.17 -13.76
CA ARG A 150 -10.35 -11.01 -14.37
C ARG A 150 -10.55 -12.34 -13.63
N TYR A 151 -9.45 -12.94 -13.18
CA TYR A 151 -9.57 -14.19 -12.43
C TYR A 151 -10.26 -13.96 -11.09
N LEU A 152 -9.93 -12.88 -10.41
CA LEU A 152 -10.55 -12.60 -9.12
C LEU A 152 -12.03 -12.25 -9.27
N GLU A 153 -12.38 -11.51 -10.31
CA GLU A 153 -13.78 -11.16 -10.57
C GLU A 153 -14.60 -12.40 -10.90
N ALA A 154 -13.97 -13.40 -11.49
CA ALA A 154 -14.64 -14.65 -11.80
C ALA A 154 -14.73 -15.59 -10.61
N GLY A 155 -14.32 -15.14 -9.43
CA GLY A 155 -14.38 -15.99 -8.26
C GLY A 155 -13.26 -17.00 -8.16
N LYS A 156 -12.20 -16.82 -8.94
CA LYS A 156 -11.09 -17.76 -8.93
C LYS A 156 -9.97 -17.28 -8.03
N ASP A 157 -10.32 -16.84 -6.87
CA ASP A 157 -9.35 -16.46 -5.87
C ASP A 157 -8.61 -17.73 -5.45
N PRO A 158 -7.31 -17.77 -5.59
CA PRO A 158 -6.56 -18.99 -5.32
C PRO A 158 -6.71 -19.51 -3.91
N ALA A 159 -7.13 -18.66 -3.00
CA ALA A 159 -7.09 -19.10 -1.68
C ALA A 159 -8.25 -18.88 -0.83
N PRO A 160 -9.39 -18.74 -1.28
CA PRO A 160 -10.44 -18.41 -0.39
C PRO A 160 -10.63 -19.55 0.53
N GLY A 161 -10.29 -19.43 1.68
CA GLY A 161 -10.65 -20.43 2.57
C GLY A 161 -9.82 -21.66 2.61
N LEU A 162 -8.86 -21.72 1.77
CA LEU A 162 -8.10 -22.86 1.86
C LEU A 162 -7.10 -22.74 2.90
N TYR A 163 -6.90 -21.64 3.26
CA TYR A 163 -5.99 -21.46 4.25
C TYR A 163 -6.53 -21.55 5.48
N TYR A 164 -6.60 -22.32 5.91
CA TYR A 164 -7.15 -22.66 6.82
C TYR A 164 -6.40 -22.62 7.84
N GLN A 165 -6.72 -22.50 8.66
CA GLN A 165 -6.26 -22.31 9.61
C GLN A 165 -6.32 -23.17 10.51
N PRO A 166 -5.59 -23.33 11.10
CA PRO A 166 -5.46 -24.18 12.01
C PRO A 166 -6.30 -23.94 13.08
N SER A 167 -6.71 -24.74 13.63
CA SER A 167 -7.48 -24.60 14.74
C SER A 167 -6.71 -24.37 15.93
#